data_e491c38726d417bb2dec7d52ee34a894
#
_entry.id   e491c38726d417bb2dec7d52ee34a894
#
_cell.length_a   1.000
_cell.length_b   1.000
_cell.length_c   1.000
_cell.angle_alpha   90.00
_cell.angle_beta   90.00
_cell.angle_gamma   90.00
#
_symmetry.space_group_name_H-M   'P 1'
#
loop_
_entity.id
_entity.type
_entity.pdbx_description
1 polymer ?
#
loop_
_entity_poly.entity_id
_entity_poly.type
_entity_poly.pdbx_seq_one_letter_code
_entity_poly.pdbx_strand_id
1 'polypeptide(L)'
;MTTKEAMVAKPAIKLYNPIPKPVKAMQYKDAYRKEFLDKIPHNCWHMSTMRTLRIRVGTEWFSIHEDEWLIMGENKYPLDIMSDTKFRRIYQVQ
;
A
#
# COMPACT_ATOMS: atom_id res chain seq x y z
N MET A 1 -36.65 -17.21 4.07
CA MET A 1 -36.29 -17.18 4.38
C MET A 1 -36.02 -16.79 4.49
N THR A 2 -36.15 -16.68 4.17
CA THR A 2 -35.85 -16.60 4.34
C THR A 2 -35.41 -16.10 4.24
N THR A 3 -35.49 -16.11 4.00
CA THR A 3 -35.09 -15.89 4.11
C THR A 3 -34.73 -15.52 4.10
N LYS A 4 -34.78 -15.54 3.90
CA LYS A 4 -34.44 -15.38 4.06
C LYS A 4 -33.96 -15.04 4.03
N GLU A 5 -33.83 -15.01 3.79
CA GLU A 5 -33.42 -14.91 3.89
C GLU A 5 -32.94 -14.61 3.74
N ALA A 6 -33.23 -14.79 3.49
CA ALA A 6 -32.73 -14.59 3.51
C ALA A 6 -32.32 -14.26 3.31
N MET A 7 -32.58 -14.37 3.20
CA MET A 7 -32.12 -13.99 3.18
C MET A 7 -31.43 -13.84 2.86
N VAL A 8 -31.47 -14.10 2.34
CA VAL A 8 -30.70 -13.83 2.08
C VAL A 8 -30.00 -13.57 1.84
N ALA A 9 -30.17 -14.42 1.41
CA ALA A 9 -29.11 -13.73 1.75
C ALA A 9 -28.51 -12.84 0.80
N LYS A 10 -28.96 -11.96 0.84
CA LYS A 10 -28.42 -10.79 0.30
C LYS A 10 -27.01 -10.63 0.82
N PRO A 11 -26.01 -10.56 -0.06
CA PRO A 11 -24.71 -10.23 0.45
C PRO A 11 -24.83 -8.91 1.14
N ALA A 12 -24.72 -8.97 2.41
CA ALA A 12 -24.84 -7.77 3.19
C ALA A 12 -23.63 -6.91 2.86
N ILE A 13 -23.89 -5.82 2.21
CA ILE A 13 -22.89 -4.80 2.12
C ILE A 13 -22.86 -4.14 3.47
N LYS A 14 -22.04 -4.67 4.34
CA LYS A 14 -21.84 -4.08 5.65
C LYS A 14 -20.50 -3.40 5.65
N LEU A 15 -20.39 -2.38 6.44
CA LEU A 15 -19.11 -1.80 6.71
C LEU A 15 -18.39 -2.75 7.67
N TYR A 16 -17.50 -3.52 7.12
CA TYR A 16 -16.65 -4.35 7.93
C TYR A 16 -15.40 -3.59 8.29
N ASN A 17 -15.12 -3.52 9.56
CA ASN A 17 -13.79 -3.10 9.95
C ASN A 17 -12.88 -4.26 9.63
N PRO A 18 -11.97 -4.10 8.68
CA PRO A 18 -11.03 -5.19 8.44
C PRO A 18 -10.29 -5.47 9.72
N ILE A 19 -10.14 -6.74 10.03
CA ILE A 19 -9.25 -7.12 11.10
C ILE A 19 -7.89 -6.54 10.72
N PRO A 20 -7.32 -5.68 11.55
CA PRO A 20 -6.07 -5.03 11.16
C PRO A 20 -4.98 -6.08 11.06
N LYS A 21 -4.62 -6.41 9.84
CA LYS A 21 -3.43 -7.20 9.62
C LYS A 21 -2.27 -6.22 9.64
N PRO A 22 -1.22 -6.57 10.37
CA PRO A 22 -0.02 -5.73 10.30
C PRO A 22 0.43 -5.64 8.86
N VAL A 23 0.69 -4.43 8.41
CA VAL A 23 1.28 -4.21 7.08
C VAL A 23 2.68 -3.69 7.28
N LYS A 24 3.54 -3.99 6.34
CA LYS A 24 4.86 -3.39 6.31
C LYS A 24 4.75 -2.11 5.52
N ALA A 25 5.25 -1.03 6.09
CA ALA A 25 5.20 0.27 5.43
C ALA A 25 6.54 0.94 5.59
N MET A 26 6.96 1.63 4.54
CA MET A 26 8.22 2.37 4.55
C MET A 26 7.96 3.76 4.04
N GLN A 27 8.44 4.76 4.78
CA GLN A 27 8.37 6.14 4.32
C GLN A 27 9.57 6.42 3.43
N TYR A 28 9.31 6.98 2.26
CA TYR A 28 10.38 7.31 1.35
C TYR A 28 11.08 8.59 1.77
N LYS A 29 12.40 8.51 1.87
CA LYS A 29 13.27 9.66 2.13
C LYS A 29 14.44 9.57 1.18
N ASP A 30 14.74 10.65 0.47
CA ASP A 30 15.88 10.65 -0.43
C ASP A 30 17.18 10.27 0.27
N ALA A 31 17.31 10.65 1.52
CA ALA A 31 18.51 10.34 2.30
C ALA A 31 18.73 8.86 2.50
N TYR A 32 17.66 8.07 2.46
CA TYR A 32 17.72 6.62 2.68
C TYR A 32 17.29 5.83 1.43
N ARG A 33 17.47 6.42 0.26
CA ARG A 33 17.00 5.78 -0.99
C ARG A 33 17.53 4.38 -1.15
N LYS A 34 18.81 4.18 -0.89
CA LYS A 34 19.42 2.88 -1.10
C LYS A 34 18.79 1.82 -0.22
N GLU A 35 18.64 2.12 1.06
CA GLU A 35 18.02 1.19 2.00
C GLU A 35 16.57 0.92 1.63
N PHE A 36 15.87 1.95 1.15
CA PHE A 36 14.50 1.81 0.71
C PHE A 36 14.41 0.84 -0.46
N LEU A 37 15.28 1.02 -1.46
CA LEU A 37 15.25 0.20 -2.67
C LEU A 37 15.67 -1.24 -2.39
N ASP A 38 16.55 -1.45 -1.41
CA ASP A 38 17.01 -2.80 -1.08
C ASP A 38 15.86 -3.68 -0.59
N LYS A 39 14.77 -3.10 -0.14
CA LYS A 39 13.62 -3.84 0.38
C LYS A 39 12.54 -4.07 -0.66
N ILE A 40 12.75 -3.64 -1.89
CA ILE A 40 11.76 -3.75 -2.96
C ILE A 40 12.32 -4.67 -4.04
N PRO A 41 11.51 -5.60 -4.58
CA PRO A 41 11.98 -6.42 -5.69
C PRO A 41 12.45 -5.56 -6.87
N HIS A 42 13.51 -5.97 -7.52
CA HIS A 42 14.12 -5.21 -8.61
C HIS A 42 13.15 -4.88 -9.74
N ASN A 43 12.23 -5.77 -10.02
CA ASN A 43 11.26 -5.54 -11.10
C ASN A 43 10.11 -4.64 -10.70
N CYS A 44 10.14 -4.12 -9.48
CA CYS A 44 9.05 -3.27 -8.98
C CYS A 44 9.45 -1.82 -8.84
N TRP A 45 10.65 -1.45 -9.25
CA TRP A 45 11.04 -0.05 -9.22
C TRP A 45 11.97 0.28 -10.38
N HIS A 46 11.95 1.53 -10.79
CA HIS A 46 12.97 2.05 -11.68
C HIS A 46 13.06 3.57 -11.49
N MET A 47 14.20 4.10 -11.91
CA MET A 47 14.43 5.53 -11.86
C MET A 47 14.12 6.11 -13.24
N SER A 48 13.26 7.11 -13.29
CA SER A 48 12.94 7.77 -14.55
C SER A 48 14.11 8.65 -14.98
N THR A 49 14.05 9.12 -16.24
CA THR A 49 15.08 10.04 -16.77
C THR A 49 15.10 11.35 -16.02
N MET A 50 14.01 11.71 -15.36
CA MET A 50 13.93 12.93 -14.56
C MET A 50 14.28 12.67 -13.11
N ARG A 51 14.87 11.52 -12.82
CA ARG A 51 15.32 11.13 -11.49
C ARG A 51 14.18 11.01 -10.48
N THR A 52 12.99 10.68 -10.98
CA THR A 52 11.86 10.36 -10.12
C THR A 52 11.82 8.86 -9.93
N LEU A 53 11.73 8.42 -8.69
CA LEU A 53 11.60 7.00 -8.39
C LEU A 53 10.19 6.55 -8.71
N ARG A 54 10.07 5.48 -9.48
CA ARG A 54 8.78 4.93 -9.85
C ARG A 54 8.65 3.51 -9.31
N ILE A 55 7.49 3.24 -8.76
CA ILE A 55 7.19 1.96 -8.11
C ILE A 55 6.02 1.32 -8.85
N ARG A 56 6.15 0.04 -9.14
CA ARG A 56 5.05 -0.71 -9.75
C ARG A 56 4.14 -1.25 -8.67
N VAL A 57 2.87 -0.85 -8.74
CA VAL A 57 1.82 -1.36 -7.87
C VAL A 57 0.84 -2.09 -8.78
N GLY A 58 0.77 -3.42 -8.63
CA GLY A 58 0.01 -4.22 -9.57
C GLY A 58 0.63 -4.16 -10.95
N THR A 59 -0.11 -3.64 -11.91
CA THR A 59 0.38 -3.52 -13.29
C THR A 59 0.71 -2.09 -13.68
N GLU A 60 0.62 -1.15 -12.74
CA GLU A 60 0.80 0.27 -13.05
C GLU A 60 1.99 0.83 -12.32
N TRP A 61 2.58 1.86 -12.91
CA TRP A 61 3.74 2.54 -12.34
C TRP A 61 3.33 3.88 -11.76
N PHE A 62 3.77 4.14 -10.54
CA PHE A 62 3.47 5.38 -9.83
C PHE A 62 4.75 6.00 -9.33
N SER A 63 4.81 7.32 -9.33
CA SER A 63 5.94 8.03 -8.73
C SER A 63 5.77 8.05 -7.22
N ILE A 64 6.89 7.90 -6.51
CA ILE A 64 6.89 8.10 -5.06
C ILE A 64 7.82 9.27 -4.75
N HIS A 65 7.37 10.14 -3.86
CA HIS A 65 8.08 11.37 -3.53
C HIS A 65 8.45 11.39 -2.04
N GLU A 66 9.24 12.38 -1.69
CA GLU A 66 9.68 12.55 -0.31
C GLU A 66 8.49 12.52 0.64
N ASP A 67 8.62 11.80 1.74
CA ASP A 67 7.63 11.65 2.81
C ASP A 67 6.44 10.76 2.47
N GLU A 68 6.28 10.31 1.22
CA GLU A 68 5.22 9.37 0.90
C GLU A 68 5.54 7.99 1.42
N TRP A 69 4.49 7.21 1.66
CA TRP A 69 4.63 5.88 2.24
C TRP A 69 4.36 4.82 1.20
N LEU A 70 5.18 3.79 1.22
CA LEU A 70 4.95 2.58 0.42
C LEU A 70 4.43 1.50 1.34
N ILE A 71 3.26 0.97 1.00
CA ILE A 71 2.65 -0.13 1.74
C ILE A 71 3.00 -1.43 1.02
N MET A 72 3.48 -2.41 1.75
CA MET A 72 3.94 -3.66 1.16
C MET A 72 3.13 -4.83 1.67
N GLY A 73 2.89 -5.80 0.80
CA GLY A 73 2.22 -7.04 1.17
C GLY A 73 3.15 -8.03 1.82
N GLU A 74 2.60 -9.17 2.18
CA GLU A 74 3.36 -10.22 2.87
C GLU A 74 4.52 -10.73 2.04
N ASN A 75 4.37 -10.72 0.73
CA ASN A 75 5.40 -11.20 -0.18
C ASN A 75 6.36 -10.10 -0.61
N LYS A 76 6.36 -8.98 0.08
CA LYS A 76 7.24 -7.83 -0.17
C LYS A 76 6.97 -7.12 -1.49
N TYR A 77 5.80 -7.36 -2.09
CA TYR A 77 5.43 -6.61 -3.29
C TYR A 77 4.65 -5.36 -2.90
N PRO A 78 4.86 -4.25 -3.63
CA PRO A 78 4.14 -3.02 -3.34
C PRO A 78 2.64 -3.19 -3.51
N LEU A 79 1.87 -2.66 -2.55
CA LEU A 79 0.42 -2.69 -2.57
C LEU A 79 -0.19 -1.33 -2.80
N ASP A 80 0.43 -0.27 -2.28
CA ASP A 80 -0.15 1.06 -2.37
C ASP A 80 0.90 2.10 -2.02
N ILE A 81 0.69 3.32 -2.51
CA ILE A 81 1.50 4.47 -2.16
C ILE A 81 0.54 5.54 -1.65
N MET A 82 0.87 6.16 -0.53
CA MET A 82 -0.02 7.16 0.02
C MET A 82 0.78 8.28 0.68
N SER A 83 0.15 9.44 0.79
CA SER A 83 0.75 10.58 1.44
C SER A 83 0.93 10.32 2.93
N ASP A 84 1.82 11.09 3.56
CA ASP A 84 2.03 10.98 4.99
C ASP A 84 0.75 11.29 5.76
N THR A 85 0.01 12.30 5.33
CA THR A 85 -1.24 12.67 5.99
C THR A 85 -2.24 11.53 5.96
N LYS A 86 -2.42 10.92 4.77
CA LYS A 86 -3.35 9.81 4.63
C LYS A 86 -2.89 8.60 5.43
N PHE A 87 -1.59 8.31 5.40
CA PHE A 87 -1.04 7.18 6.13
C PHE A 87 -1.32 7.29 7.61
N ARG A 88 -1.07 8.45 8.19
CA ARG A 88 -1.26 8.66 9.63
C ARG A 88 -2.73 8.61 10.05
N ARG A 89 -3.63 8.87 9.09
CA ARG A 89 -5.06 8.79 9.36
C ARG A 89 -5.55 7.34 9.38
N ILE A 90 -4.95 6.49 8.55
CA ILE A 90 -5.40 5.11 8.37
C ILE A 90 -4.66 4.16 9.30
N TYR A 91 -3.37 4.36 9.49
CA TYR A 91 -2.54 3.45 10.25
C TYR A 91 -2.02 4.13 11.50
N GLN A 92 -2.09 3.41 12.60
CA GLN A 92 -1.51 3.88 13.85
C GLN A 92 -0.22 3.11 14.09
N VAL A 93 0.81 3.84 14.49
CA VAL A 93 2.07 3.21 14.86
C VAL A 93 1.86 2.46 16.16
N GLN A 94 2.23 1.21 16.15
CA GLN A 94 2.11 0.36 17.34
C GLN A 94 3.23 0.66 18.32
#